data_562bcc131e3ea210e0cdae6f66f6a5c5
#
_entry.id   562bcc131e3ea210e0cdae6f66f6a5c5
#
_cell.length_a   1.000
_cell.length_b   1.000
_cell.length_c   1.000
_cell.angle_alpha   90.00
_cell.angle_beta   90.00
_cell.angle_gamma   90.00
#
_symmetry.space_group_name_H-M   'P 1'
#
loop_
_entity.id
_entity.type
_entity.pdbx_description
1 polymer ?
#
loop_
_entity_poly.entity_id
_entity_poly.type
_entity_poly.pdbx_seq_one_letter_code
_entity_poly.pdbx_strand_id
1 'polypeptide(L)'
;MVFQNVALDSHEKIVFCNDDKTGLRAIIAIHSTALGPAAGGCRLWSYQSEEEALFDVLKLSKAMSYKNAMAGLNFGGGKAVIIKTEDFSNADEIYEKFGEFVDQFNGSYITAEDVGMTMRIMQLIARNTRHVTGLPKEGSDAGGDPSPKTSWGILKGIEAAVRFKLGKSELDGLTIAVQGVGNVGYHLCKYLSKVGVNILVADIDDNRVKRVIKEFNVTAIDYEDILYQKVDVLSPCALGSILNKQSIPRLKTEIIAGGANNQLESDQDGRRLFERGILYAPDYVINGGGIINVAAEYYGDADDDQVIKKVSAIGPRLNNIFKEAERLK
;
A
#
# COMPACT_ATOMS: atom_id res chain seq x y z
N MET A 1 9.94 29.24 -9.15
CA MET A 1 9.33 28.94 -10.46
C MET A 1 8.88 27.50 -10.48
N VAL A 2 7.68 27.21 -11.01
CA VAL A 2 7.04 25.87 -10.93
C VAL A 2 7.92 24.76 -11.52
N PHE A 3 8.43 24.96 -12.75
CA PHE A 3 9.24 23.94 -13.44
C PHE A 3 10.67 23.74 -12.88
N GLN A 4 11.09 24.52 -11.91
CA GLN A 4 12.40 24.37 -11.25
C GLN A 4 12.29 23.67 -9.89
N ASN A 5 11.09 23.30 -9.49
CA ASN A 5 10.90 22.51 -8.29
C ASN A 5 11.32 21.05 -8.56
N VAL A 6 12.32 20.56 -7.86
CA VAL A 6 12.84 19.19 -8.00
C VAL A 6 11.76 18.13 -7.79
N ALA A 7 10.72 18.42 -7.00
CA ALA A 7 9.59 17.53 -6.78
C ALA A 7 8.68 17.35 -8.02
N LEU A 8 8.75 18.29 -8.99
CA LEU A 8 7.99 18.23 -10.26
C LEU A 8 8.69 17.43 -11.34
N ASP A 9 9.90 16.94 -11.08
CA ASP A 9 10.69 16.21 -12.05
C ASP A 9 9.91 14.96 -12.53
N SER A 10 9.72 14.88 -13.86
CA SER A 10 9.08 13.80 -14.59
C SER A 10 7.54 13.65 -14.52
N HIS A 11 6.78 14.52 -13.83
CA HIS A 11 5.32 14.42 -13.87
C HIS A 11 4.74 14.93 -15.19
N GLU A 12 3.84 14.14 -15.81
CA GLU A 12 3.18 14.49 -17.08
C GLU A 12 2.12 15.58 -16.88
N LYS A 13 1.37 15.53 -15.76
CA LYS A 13 0.27 16.47 -15.50
C LYS A 13 0.02 16.65 -14.01
N ILE A 14 -0.25 17.92 -13.61
CA ILE A 14 -0.73 18.25 -12.27
C ILE A 14 -1.90 19.21 -12.44
N VAL A 15 -3.02 18.90 -11.80
CA VAL A 15 -4.25 19.68 -11.89
C VAL A 15 -4.72 20.05 -10.49
N PHE A 16 -4.92 21.34 -10.28
CA PHE A 16 -5.54 21.88 -9.07
C PHE A 16 -7.04 21.99 -9.30
N CYS A 17 -7.81 21.25 -8.50
CA CYS A 17 -9.26 21.19 -8.56
C CYS A 17 -9.82 22.08 -7.44
N ASN A 18 -10.44 23.19 -7.82
CA ASN A 18 -11.06 24.11 -6.89
C ASN A 18 -12.53 24.35 -7.28
N ASP A 19 -13.44 24.30 -6.31
CA ASP A 19 -14.82 24.68 -6.50
C ASP A 19 -15.34 25.41 -5.26
N ASP A 20 -15.57 26.71 -5.40
CA ASP A 20 -15.96 27.57 -4.28
C ASP A 20 -17.37 27.30 -3.75
N LYS A 21 -18.24 26.65 -4.55
CA LYS A 21 -19.62 26.35 -4.15
C LYS A 21 -19.66 25.19 -3.16
N THR A 22 -18.91 24.12 -3.44
CA THR A 22 -18.84 22.94 -2.56
C THR A 22 -17.74 23.09 -1.51
N GLY A 23 -16.75 23.94 -1.74
CA GLY A 23 -15.53 24.07 -0.93
C GLY A 23 -14.48 23.00 -1.27
N LEU A 24 -14.60 22.30 -2.42
CA LEU A 24 -13.61 21.35 -2.86
C LEU A 24 -12.25 22.03 -3.10
N ARG A 25 -11.22 21.50 -2.47
CA ARG A 25 -9.82 21.74 -2.78
C ARG A 25 -9.09 20.42 -2.95
N ALA A 26 -8.66 20.13 -4.16
CA ALA A 26 -7.97 18.86 -4.46
C ALA A 26 -6.84 19.06 -5.46
N ILE A 27 -5.88 18.16 -5.45
CA ILE A 27 -4.79 18.11 -6.42
C ILE A 27 -4.74 16.71 -7.01
N ILE A 28 -4.75 16.61 -8.34
CA ILE A 28 -4.57 15.34 -9.06
C ILE A 28 -3.22 15.41 -9.78
N ALA A 29 -2.34 14.45 -9.51
CA ALA A 29 -1.03 14.34 -10.15
C ALA A 29 -0.94 13.04 -10.95
N ILE A 30 -0.58 13.17 -12.23
CA ILE A 30 -0.20 12.07 -13.12
C ILE A 30 1.31 12.10 -13.25
N HIS A 31 1.98 11.08 -12.71
CA HIS A 31 3.42 10.94 -12.87
C HIS A 31 3.76 10.37 -14.24
N SER A 32 3.09 9.28 -14.66
CA SER A 32 3.33 8.69 -15.97
C SER A 32 2.13 7.88 -16.47
N THR A 33 1.89 7.96 -17.78
CA THR A 33 0.92 7.12 -18.51
C THR A 33 1.60 6.13 -19.46
N ALA A 34 2.91 5.96 -19.38
CA ALA A 34 3.69 5.12 -20.29
C ALA A 34 3.24 3.65 -20.36
N LEU A 35 2.70 3.10 -19.27
CA LEU A 35 2.17 1.72 -19.19
C LEU A 35 0.65 1.65 -19.37
N GLY A 36 -0.03 2.78 -19.46
CA GLY A 36 -1.49 2.87 -19.54
C GLY A 36 -2.05 3.98 -18.66
N PRO A 37 -3.37 4.02 -18.42
CA PRO A 37 -3.99 5.03 -17.58
C PRO A 37 -3.29 5.16 -16.23
N ALA A 38 -3.09 6.39 -15.75
CA ALA A 38 -2.51 6.62 -14.44
C ALA A 38 -3.49 6.20 -13.34
N ALA A 39 -3.14 5.18 -12.57
CA ALA A 39 -3.99 4.67 -11.50
C ALA A 39 -3.37 4.93 -10.12
N GLY A 40 -4.22 5.36 -9.18
CA GLY A 40 -3.87 5.54 -7.78
C GLY A 40 -4.97 6.23 -6.99
N GLY A 41 -5.09 5.89 -5.71
CA GLY A 41 -6.16 6.32 -4.84
C GLY A 41 -6.17 7.82 -4.56
N CYS A 42 -7.30 8.30 -4.07
CA CYS A 42 -7.47 9.64 -3.53
C CYS A 42 -7.29 9.60 -2.01
N ARG A 43 -6.45 10.49 -1.47
CA ARG A 43 -6.25 10.68 -0.03
C ARG A 43 -7.04 11.87 0.46
N LEU A 44 -7.80 11.69 1.53
CA LEU A 44 -8.43 12.80 2.27
C LEU A 44 -7.60 13.06 3.53
N TRP A 45 -6.99 14.26 3.62
CA TRP A 45 -6.12 14.57 4.75
C TRP A 45 -6.15 16.06 5.12
N SER A 46 -5.93 16.37 6.40
CA SER A 46 -5.74 17.74 6.88
C SER A 46 -4.25 18.08 6.79
N TYR A 47 -3.87 18.76 5.73
CA TYR A 47 -2.50 19.24 5.53
C TYR A 47 -2.27 20.56 6.27
N GLN A 48 -1.03 20.82 6.70
CA GLN A 48 -0.66 22.08 7.34
C GLN A 48 -0.52 23.22 6.31
N SER A 49 -0.23 22.88 5.04
CA SER A 49 -0.18 23.83 3.93
C SER A 49 -0.51 23.17 2.59
N GLU A 50 -0.81 23.97 1.56
CA GLU A 50 -1.03 23.50 0.19
C GLU A 50 0.27 22.92 -0.41
N GLU A 51 1.43 23.43 -0.01
CA GLU A 51 2.74 22.91 -0.42
C GLU A 51 2.97 21.49 0.11
N GLU A 52 2.55 21.22 1.35
CA GLU A 52 2.61 19.86 1.91
C GLU A 52 1.72 18.90 1.12
N ALA A 53 0.49 19.32 0.79
CA ALA A 53 -0.42 18.53 -0.03
C ALA A 53 0.14 18.27 -1.45
N LEU A 54 0.74 19.29 -2.07
CA LEU A 54 1.39 19.15 -3.37
C LEU A 54 2.58 18.20 -3.30
N PHE A 55 3.44 18.32 -2.29
CA PHE A 55 4.58 17.43 -2.12
C PHE A 55 4.14 15.97 -1.92
N ASP A 56 3.11 15.74 -1.09
CA ASP A 56 2.58 14.39 -0.83
C ASP A 56 2.02 13.76 -2.12
N VAL A 57 1.17 14.47 -2.87
CA VAL A 57 0.56 13.93 -4.10
C VAL A 57 1.61 13.61 -5.17
N LEU A 58 2.66 14.43 -5.30
CA LEU A 58 3.75 14.18 -6.25
C LEU A 58 4.56 12.93 -5.87
N LYS A 59 4.96 12.82 -4.61
CA LYS A 59 5.67 11.65 -4.09
C LYS A 59 4.85 10.38 -4.27
N LEU A 60 3.57 10.42 -3.93
CA LEU A 60 2.68 9.28 -4.01
C LEU A 60 2.38 8.85 -5.46
N SER A 61 2.14 9.79 -6.38
CA SER A 61 1.89 9.47 -7.79
C SER A 61 3.09 8.83 -8.48
N LYS A 62 4.30 9.27 -8.14
CA LYS A 62 5.56 8.65 -8.58
C LYS A 62 5.70 7.22 -8.04
N ALA A 63 5.43 7.02 -6.76
CA ALA A 63 5.45 5.70 -6.13
C ALA A 63 4.44 4.74 -6.78
N MET A 64 3.27 5.23 -7.20
CA MET A 64 2.28 4.43 -7.93
C MET A 64 2.77 3.96 -9.29
N SER A 65 3.57 4.74 -10.04
CA SER A 65 4.17 4.26 -11.29
C SER A 65 5.06 3.04 -11.06
N TYR A 66 5.92 3.09 -10.06
CA TYR A 66 6.76 1.94 -9.71
C TYR A 66 5.94 0.74 -9.23
N LYS A 67 4.95 0.99 -8.39
CA LYS A 67 4.08 -0.06 -7.85
C LYS A 67 3.30 -0.78 -8.95
N ASN A 68 2.70 -0.03 -9.88
CA ASN A 68 1.93 -0.57 -10.99
C ASN A 68 2.83 -1.36 -11.96
N ALA A 69 4.00 -0.81 -12.32
CA ALA A 69 5.00 -1.49 -13.15
C ALA A 69 5.46 -2.80 -12.49
N MET A 70 5.81 -2.77 -11.21
CA MET A 70 6.25 -3.94 -10.46
C MET A 70 5.14 -4.95 -10.23
N ALA A 71 3.88 -4.54 -10.20
CA ALA A 71 2.72 -5.44 -10.19
C ALA A 71 2.44 -6.07 -11.58
N GLY A 72 3.11 -5.61 -12.64
CA GLY A 72 2.91 -6.09 -14.01
C GLY A 72 1.56 -5.66 -14.57
N LEU A 73 1.08 -4.48 -14.18
CA LEU A 73 -0.20 -3.93 -14.59
C LEU A 73 -0.04 -2.97 -15.77
N ASN A 74 -1.04 -2.92 -16.63
CA ASN A 74 -1.15 -1.94 -17.72
C ASN A 74 -1.66 -0.60 -17.17
N PHE A 75 -1.07 -0.13 -16.07
CA PHE A 75 -1.37 1.14 -15.43
C PHE A 75 -0.10 1.98 -15.30
N GLY A 76 -0.24 3.26 -15.58
CA GLY A 76 0.68 4.29 -15.17
C GLY A 76 0.52 4.65 -13.70
N GLY A 77 1.15 5.73 -13.26
CA GLY A 77 1.07 6.20 -11.87
C GLY A 77 0.36 7.53 -11.75
N GLY A 78 -0.69 7.54 -10.96
CA GLY A 78 -1.43 8.72 -10.58
C GLY A 78 -1.74 8.75 -9.09
N LYS A 79 -2.12 9.90 -8.60
CA LYS A 79 -2.59 10.11 -7.23
C LYS A 79 -3.45 11.35 -7.15
N ALA A 80 -4.40 11.35 -6.21
CA ALA A 80 -5.08 12.56 -5.83
C ALA A 80 -5.01 12.78 -4.32
N VAL A 81 -5.13 14.04 -3.92
CA VAL A 81 -5.38 14.44 -2.53
C VAL A 81 -6.55 15.40 -2.49
N ILE A 82 -7.42 15.24 -1.53
CA ILE A 82 -8.45 16.22 -1.14
C ILE A 82 -7.98 16.83 0.18
N ILE A 83 -7.86 18.15 0.21
CA ILE A 83 -7.44 18.91 1.39
C ILE A 83 -8.68 19.09 2.29
N LYS A 84 -8.66 18.40 3.43
CA LYS A 84 -9.72 18.54 4.41
C LYS A 84 -9.58 19.86 5.16
N THR A 85 -10.55 20.76 4.96
CA THR A 85 -10.64 22.05 5.67
C THR A 85 -11.39 21.89 6.98
N GLU A 86 -11.37 22.92 7.85
CA GLU A 86 -12.14 22.94 9.10
C GLU A 86 -13.66 22.88 8.84
N ASP A 87 -14.14 23.60 7.81
CA ASP A 87 -15.52 23.50 7.35
C ASP A 87 -15.65 22.45 6.23
N PHE A 88 -15.89 21.22 6.63
CA PHE A 88 -16.12 20.07 5.74
C PHE A 88 -17.58 19.58 5.86
N SER A 89 -18.53 20.54 6.03
CA SER A 89 -19.94 20.27 6.29
C SER A 89 -20.67 19.64 5.10
N ASN A 90 -20.29 20.01 3.87
CA ASN A 90 -20.90 19.52 2.62
C ASN A 90 -20.09 18.36 2.00
N ALA A 91 -19.61 17.45 2.82
CA ALA A 91 -18.68 16.39 2.40
C ALA A 91 -19.18 15.59 1.18
N ASP A 92 -20.46 15.25 1.09
CA ASP A 92 -21.03 14.48 0.00
C ASP A 92 -20.94 15.24 -1.34
N GLU A 93 -21.25 16.53 -1.35
CA GLU A 93 -21.15 17.38 -2.56
C GLU A 93 -19.69 17.58 -2.98
N ILE A 94 -18.76 17.65 -2.01
CA ILE A 94 -17.32 17.70 -2.29
C ILE A 94 -16.87 16.45 -3.05
N TYR A 95 -17.30 15.25 -2.61
CA TYR A 95 -16.91 13.99 -3.26
C TYR A 95 -17.55 13.84 -4.65
N GLU A 96 -18.81 14.21 -4.81
CA GLU A 96 -19.47 14.22 -6.12
C GLU A 96 -18.77 15.18 -7.08
N LYS A 97 -18.40 16.38 -6.62
CA LYS A 97 -17.66 17.36 -7.39
C LYS A 97 -16.25 16.88 -7.77
N PHE A 98 -15.57 16.19 -6.87
CA PHE A 98 -14.30 15.54 -7.17
C PHE A 98 -14.47 14.51 -8.31
N GLY A 99 -15.57 13.75 -8.32
CA GLY A 99 -15.94 12.82 -9.41
C GLY A 99 -16.03 13.52 -10.77
N GLU A 100 -16.63 14.72 -10.85
CA GLU A 100 -16.67 15.52 -12.07
C GLU A 100 -15.27 15.91 -12.57
N PHE A 101 -14.35 16.28 -11.66
CA PHE A 101 -12.95 16.55 -12.03
C PHE A 101 -12.23 15.31 -12.52
N VAL A 102 -12.44 14.15 -11.89
CA VAL A 102 -11.87 12.88 -12.36
C VAL A 102 -12.38 12.53 -13.77
N ASP A 103 -13.65 12.77 -14.07
CA ASP A 103 -14.24 12.48 -15.38
C ASP A 103 -13.63 13.31 -16.51
N GLN A 104 -13.22 14.56 -16.23
CA GLN A 104 -12.53 15.42 -17.20
C GLN A 104 -11.19 14.86 -17.71
N PHE A 105 -10.62 13.88 -17.02
CA PHE A 105 -9.42 13.19 -17.50
C PHE A 105 -9.73 12.14 -18.58
N ASN A 106 -11.00 11.87 -18.88
CA ASN A 106 -11.43 10.94 -19.93
C ASN A 106 -10.73 9.56 -19.84
N GLY A 107 -10.55 9.05 -18.60
CA GLY A 107 -9.92 7.77 -18.33
C GLY A 107 -8.39 7.79 -18.29
N SER A 108 -7.72 8.92 -18.50
CA SER A 108 -6.27 8.99 -18.29
C SER A 108 -5.86 8.99 -16.81
N TYR A 109 -6.79 9.25 -15.90
CA TYR A 109 -6.63 9.05 -14.46
C TYR A 109 -7.76 8.19 -13.90
N ILE A 110 -7.41 7.20 -13.07
CA ILE A 110 -8.34 6.30 -12.38
C ILE A 110 -8.10 6.45 -10.89
N THR A 111 -9.15 6.82 -10.16
CA THR A 111 -9.11 6.98 -8.71
C THR A 111 -9.51 5.69 -7.98
N ALA A 112 -9.05 5.54 -6.75
CA ALA A 112 -9.34 4.42 -5.87
C ALA A 112 -9.40 4.88 -4.40
N GLU A 113 -9.76 3.97 -3.50
CA GLU A 113 -9.71 4.21 -2.06
C GLU A 113 -8.27 4.38 -1.56
N ASP A 114 -8.03 5.34 -0.67
CA ASP A 114 -6.80 5.55 0.09
C ASP A 114 -7.14 6.10 1.49
N VAL A 115 -6.18 6.58 2.23
CA VAL A 115 -6.36 7.11 3.60
C VAL A 115 -7.45 8.17 3.65
N GLY A 116 -8.36 8.03 4.60
CA GLY A 116 -9.49 8.93 4.81
C GLY A 116 -10.68 8.71 3.87
N MET A 117 -10.55 7.84 2.85
CA MET A 117 -11.64 7.46 1.95
C MET A 117 -12.32 6.18 2.45
N THR A 118 -13.56 5.98 2.03
CA THR A 118 -14.36 4.79 2.34
C THR A 118 -15.12 4.34 1.10
N MET A 119 -15.57 3.10 1.07
CA MET A 119 -16.42 2.57 -0.01
C MET A 119 -17.63 3.48 -0.29
N ARG A 120 -18.27 4.06 0.77
CA ARG A 120 -19.37 5.03 0.60
C ARG A 120 -18.93 6.27 -0.17
N ILE A 121 -17.76 6.79 0.12
CA ILE A 121 -17.19 7.95 -0.58
C ILE A 121 -16.90 7.60 -2.04
N MET A 122 -16.35 6.40 -2.30
CA MET A 122 -16.11 5.96 -3.68
C MET A 122 -17.42 5.84 -4.48
N GLN A 123 -18.51 5.40 -3.84
CA GLN A 123 -19.85 5.39 -4.47
C GLN A 123 -20.36 6.80 -4.80
N LEU A 124 -20.07 7.82 -3.97
CA LEU A 124 -20.43 9.22 -4.29
C LEU A 124 -19.64 9.73 -5.49
N ILE A 125 -18.34 9.47 -5.54
CA ILE A 125 -17.47 9.81 -6.69
C ILE A 125 -17.98 9.12 -7.96
N ALA A 126 -18.38 7.84 -7.85
CA ALA A 126 -18.88 7.03 -8.97
C ALA A 126 -20.17 7.56 -9.63
N ARG A 127 -20.91 8.45 -8.95
CA ARG A 127 -22.08 9.09 -9.53
C ARG A 127 -21.76 9.98 -10.75
N ASN A 128 -20.55 10.52 -10.81
CA ASN A 128 -20.11 11.47 -11.82
C ASN A 128 -18.97 10.98 -12.70
N THR A 129 -18.43 9.78 -12.44
CA THR A 129 -17.38 9.18 -13.29
C THR A 129 -17.40 7.66 -13.19
N ARG A 130 -17.03 6.99 -14.28
CA ARG A 130 -16.76 5.55 -14.30
C ARG A 130 -15.30 5.20 -13.98
N HIS A 131 -14.44 6.22 -13.87
CA HIS A 131 -12.99 6.05 -13.66
C HIS A 131 -12.64 6.01 -12.18
N VAL A 132 -13.35 5.13 -11.46
CA VAL A 132 -13.28 4.93 -10.01
C VAL A 132 -13.35 3.45 -9.69
N THR A 133 -12.63 3.02 -8.64
CA THR A 133 -12.60 1.66 -8.11
C THR A 133 -12.73 1.68 -6.59
N GLY A 134 -12.83 0.51 -5.96
CA GLY A 134 -13.16 0.38 -4.54
C GLY A 134 -14.67 0.43 -4.31
N LEU A 135 -15.45 0.01 -5.32
CA LEU A 135 -16.91 -0.08 -5.26
C LEU A 135 -17.35 -1.41 -4.63
N PRO A 136 -18.62 -1.50 -4.16
CA PRO A 136 -19.18 -2.76 -3.70
C PRO A 136 -19.06 -3.85 -4.75
N LYS A 137 -18.63 -5.01 -4.31
CA LYS A 137 -18.46 -6.18 -5.16
C LYS A 137 -19.80 -6.89 -5.39
N GLU A 138 -20.05 -7.33 -6.61
CA GLU A 138 -21.17 -8.22 -6.96
C GLU A 138 -20.65 -9.65 -7.21
N GLY A 139 -21.26 -10.63 -6.55
CA GLY A 139 -20.95 -12.05 -6.76
C GLY A 139 -19.48 -12.43 -6.54
N SER A 140 -18.91 -13.12 -7.53
CA SER A 140 -17.50 -13.55 -7.53
C SER A 140 -16.53 -12.58 -8.22
N ASP A 141 -16.99 -11.41 -8.64
CA ASP A 141 -16.18 -10.44 -9.36
C ASP A 141 -15.05 -9.87 -8.48
N ALA A 142 -14.02 -9.36 -9.11
CA ALA A 142 -12.97 -8.61 -8.41
C ALA A 142 -13.55 -7.32 -7.81
N GLY A 143 -12.95 -6.81 -6.73
CA GLY A 143 -13.38 -5.58 -6.05
C GLY A 143 -13.52 -5.74 -4.55
N GLY A 144 -14.20 -4.79 -3.91
CA GLY A 144 -14.39 -4.74 -2.46
C GLY A 144 -13.10 -4.45 -1.69
N ASP A 145 -13.05 -4.84 -0.40
CA ASP A 145 -11.88 -4.60 0.46
C ASP A 145 -10.61 -5.25 -0.10
N PRO A 146 -9.57 -4.46 -0.45
CA PRO A 146 -8.33 -4.97 -1.00
C PRO A 146 -7.43 -5.67 0.03
N SER A 147 -7.73 -5.54 1.33
CA SER A 147 -6.87 -6.01 2.42
C SER A 147 -6.60 -7.52 2.40
N PRO A 148 -7.57 -8.41 2.12
CA PRO A 148 -7.32 -9.84 2.00
C PRO A 148 -6.32 -10.17 0.88
N LYS A 149 -6.43 -9.51 -0.28
CA LYS A 149 -5.54 -9.71 -1.42
C LYS A 149 -4.14 -9.17 -1.14
N THR A 150 -4.04 -8.00 -0.50
CA THR A 150 -2.77 -7.43 -0.03
C THR A 150 -2.07 -8.40 0.92
N SER A 151 -2.78 -8.90 1.91
CA SER A 151 -2.23 -9.83 2.90
C SER A 151 -1.81 -11.18 2.30
N TRP A 152 -2.54 -11.66 1.29
CA TRP A 152 -2.13 -12.84 0.51
C TRP A 152 -0.81 -12.60 -0.23
N GLY A 153 -0.66 -11.44 -0.85
CA GLY A 153 0.60 -11.03 -1.50
C GLY A 153 1.76 -10.97 -0.51
N ILE A 154 1.54 -10.43 0.69
CA ILE A 154 2.54 -10.37 1.75
C ILE A 154 2.95 -11.78 2.18
N LEU A 155 2.00 -12.70 2.39
CA LEU A 155 2.32 -14.09 2.70
C LEU A 155 3.22 -14.71 1.63
N LYS A 156 2.87 -14.55 0.34
CA LYS A 156 3.68 -15.07 -0.77
C LYS A 156 5.06 -14.42 -0.85
N GLY A 157 5.16 -13.17 -0.46
CA GLY A 157 6.43 -12.46 -0.33
C GLY A 157 7.27 -12.98 0.83
N ILE A 158 6.67 -13.26 1.99
CA ILE A 158 7.32 -13.87 3.15
C ILE A 158 7.85 -15.27 2.78
N GLU A 159 7.04 -16.11 2.14
CA GLU A 159 7.46 -17.45 1.67
C GLU A 159 8.68 -17.37 0.74
N ALA A 160 8.68 -16.41 -0.20
CA ALA A 160 9.79 -16.19 -1.12
C ALA A 160 11.06 -15.71 -0.39
N ALA A 161 10.92 -14.76 0.54
CA ALA A 161 12.02 -14.20 1.32
C ALA A 161 12.64 -15.26 2.25
N VAL A 162 11.82 -16.08 2.91
CA VAL A 162 12.27 -17.19 3.77
C VAL A 162 13.03 -18.23 2.95
N ARG A 163 12.49 -18.61 1.79
CA ARG A 163 13.17 -19.56 0.90
C ARG A 163 14.51 -19.02 0.43
N PHE A 164 14.57 -17.74 0.06
CA PHE A 164 15.79 -17.12 -0.44
C PHE A 164 16.85 -16.94 0.66
N LYS A 165 16.45 -16.41 1.83
CA LYS A 165 17.38 -16.02 2.91
C LYS A 165 17.74 -17.18 3.83
N LEU A 166 16.76 -18.02 4.20
CA LEU A 166 16.93 -19.09 5.18
C LEU A 166 17.03 -20.49 4.55
N GLY A 167 16.79 -20.61 3.23
CA GLY A 167 16.80 -21.91 2.52
C GLY A 167 15.65 -22.83 2.91
N LYS A 168 14.61 -22.35 3.62
CA LYS A 168 13.46 -23.12 4.07
C LYS A 168 12.32 -23.07 3.06
N SER A 169 11.70 -24.21 2.76
CA SER A 169 10.56 -24.31 1.84
C SER A 169 9.22 -23.95 2.52
N GLU A 170 9.15 -24.08 3.83
CA GLU A 170 7.95 -23.91 4.64
C GLU A 170 8.18 -22.89 5.75
N LEU A 171 7.08 -22.32 6.26
CA LEU A 171 7.12 -21.34 7.35
C LEU A 171 6.97 -21.97 8.74
N ASP A 172 6.62 -23.26 8.81
CA ASP A 172 6.36 -23.96 10.07
C ASP A 172 7.52 -23.80 11.06
N GLY A 173 7.18 -23.53 12.31
CA GLY A 173 8.12 -23.31 13.41
C GLY A 173 8.90 -21.99 13.39
N LEU A 174 8.74 -21.15 12.36
CA LEU A 174 9.34 -19.81 12.33
C LEU A 174 8.59 -18.86 13.26
N THR A 175 9.28 -17.80 13.70
CA THR A 175 8.67 -16.71 14.48
C THR A 175 8.55 -15.47 13.60
N ILE A 176 7.34 -14.94 13.46
CA ILE A 176 7.01 -13.76 12.65
C ILE A 176 6.38 -12.69 13.52
N ALA A 177 6.97 -11.49 13.55
CA ALA A 177 6.42 -10.34 14.23
C ALA A 177 5.61 -9.48 13.25
N VAL A 178 4.32 -9.28 13.54
CA VAL A 178 3.41 -8.42 12.77
C VAL A 178 3.17 -7.13 13.55
N GLN A 179 3.71 -6.01 13.06
CA GLN A 179 3.48 -4.70 13.64
C GLN A 179 2.29 -4.03 12.94
N GLY A 180 1.22 -3.83 13.69
CA GLY A 180 -0.06 -3.35 13.19
C GLY A 180 -0.98 -4.49 12.75
N VAL A 181 -2.12 -4.62 13.44
CA VAL A 181 -3.17 -5.62 13.17
C VAL A 181 -4.48 -4.94 12.74
N GLY A 182 -4.37 -3.86 11.96
CA GLY A 182 -5.46 -3.29 11.18
C GLY A 182 -5.95 -4.27 10.10
N ASN A 183 -6.65 -3.79 9.07
CA ASN A 183 -7.24 -4.67 8.06
C ASN A 183 -6.22 -5.62 7.42
N VAL A 184 -5.08 -5.11 6.96
CA VAL A 184 -4.03 -5.92 6.32
C VAL A 184 -3.39 -6.88 7.32
N GLY A 185 -2.92 -6.38 8.49
CA GLY A 185 -2.26 -7.22 9.49
C GLY A 185 -3.17 -8.30 10.06
N TYR A 186 -4.46 -8.01 10.25
CA TYR A 186 -5.46 -8.99 10.66
C TYR A 186 -5.55 -10.17 9.67
N HIS A 187 -5.71 -9.87 8.38
CA HIS A 187 -5.78 -10.93 7.36
C HIS A 187 -4.45 -11.68 7.22
N LEU A 188 -3.31 -10.99 7.42
CA LEU A 188 -2.01 -11.65 7.45
C LEU A 188 -1.93 -12.65 8.61
N CYS A 189 -2.31 -12.26 9.83
CA CYS A 189 -2.39 -13.17 10.99
C CYS A 189 -3.29 -14.36 10.71
N LYS A 190 -4.46 -14.13 10.06
CA LYS A 190 -5.38 -15.19 9.65
C LYS A 190 -4.73 -16.22 8.69
N TYR A 191 -3.88 -15.77 7.77
CA TYR A 191 -3.18 -16.68 6.86
C TYR A 191 -2.00 -17.38 7.56
N LEU A 192 -1.22 -16.65 8.34
CA LEU A 192 -0.07 -17.18 9.09
C LEU A 192 -0.49 -18.22 10.13
N SER A 193 -1.65 -18.05 10.79
CA SER A 193 -2.15 -19.03 11.78
C SER A 193 -2.44 -20.41 11.20
N LYS A 194 -2.54 -20.53 9.87
CA LYS A 194 -2.81 -21.79 9.18
C LYS A 194 -1.55 -22.55 8.75
N VAL A 195 -0.37 -21.94 8.90
CA VAL A 195 0.90 -22.49 8.39
C VAL A 195 1.94 -22.77 9.48
N GLY A 196 1.51 -22.91 10.74
CA GLY A 196 2.35 -23.40 11.83
C GLY A 196 3.42 -22.44 12.36
N VAL A 197 3.30 -21.12 12.10
CA VAL A 197 4.25 -20.11 12.60
C VAL A 197 3.90 -19.64 14.02
N ASN A 198 4.90 -19.20 14.77
CA ASN A 198 4.73 -18.45 16.02
C ASN A 198 4.53 -16.97 15.65
N ILE A 199 3.34 -16.43 15.95
CA ILE A 199 2.99 -15.06 15.56
C ILE A 199 3.08 -14.14 16.77
N LEU A 200 3.95 -13.11 16.70
CA LEU A 200 3.98 -12.00 17.64
C LEU A 200 3.23 -10.81 17.03
N VAL A 201 2.41 -10.14 17.81
CA VAL A 201 1.59 -9.01 17.32
C VAL A 201 1.66 -7.81 18.24
N ALA A 202 1.59 -6.62 17.66
CA ALA A 202 1.37 -5.36 18.38
C ALA A 202 0.53 -4.40 17.53
N ASP A 203 -0.27 -3.59 18.19
CA ASP A 203 -0.99 -2.44 17.62
C ASP A 203 -1.15 -1.38 18.70
N ILE A 204 -1.33 -0.11 18.31
CA ILE A 204 -1.67 0.98 19.23
C ILE A 204 -3.11 0.88 19.75
N ASP A 205 -3.96 0.11 19.07
CA ASP A 205 -5.35 -0.16 19.45
C ASP A 205 -5.47 -1.54 20.10
N ASP A 206 -5.60 -1.55 21.42
CA ASP A 206 -5.76 -2.76 22.23
C ASP A 206 -6.95 -3.64 21.80
N ASN A 207 -8.02 -3.06 21.24
CA ASN A 207 -9.17 -3.83 20.80
C ASN A 207 -8.84 -4.68 19.57
N ARG A 208 -8.00 -4.16 18.67
CA ARG A 208 -7.50 -4.91 17.52
C ARG A 208 -6.62 -6.06 17.99
N VAL A 209 -5.74 -5.82 18.96
CA VAL A 209 -4.88 -6.87 19.56
C VAL A 209 -5.75 -7.95 20.22
N LYS A 210 -6.73 -7.57 21.04
CA LYS A 210 -7.67 -8.51 21.69
C LYS A 210 -8.44 -9.35 20.67
N ARG A 211 -8.84 -8.75 19.54
CA ARG A 211 -9.53 -9.45 18.46
C ARG A 211 -8.66 -10.56 17.87
N VAL A 212 -7.42 -10.26 17.48
CA VAL A 212 -6.55 -11.27 16.86
C VAL A 212 -6.11 -12.37 17.82
N ILE A 213 -5.94 -12.05 19.13
CA ILE A 213 -5.70 -13.06 20.18
C ILE A 213 -6.89 -14.02 20.29
N LYS A 214 -8.12 -13.49 20.26
CA LYS A 214 -9.33 -14.29 20.38
C LYS A 214 -9.53 -15.24 19.19
N GLU A 215 -9.17 -14.79 17.99
CA GLU A 215 -9.48 -15.49 16.74
C GLU A 215 -8.33 -16.38 16.26
N PHE A 216 -7.08 -16.04 16.61
CA PHE A 216 -5.89 -16.73 16.15
C PHE A 216 -4.95 -17.04 17.33
N ASN A 217 -4.10 -18.05 17.17
CA ASN A 217 -3.06 -18.37 18.14
C ASN A 217 -1.87 -17.43 17.99
N VAL A 218 -1.95 -16.24 18.61
CA VAL A 218 -0.94 -15.19 18.55
C VAL A 218 -0.52 -14.72 19.94
N THR A 219 0.70 -14.21 20.07
CA THR A 219 1.23 -13.64 21.31
C THR A 219 1.32 -12.12 21.17
N ALA A 220 0.69 -11.36 22.06
CA ALA A 220 0.82 -9.92 22.12
C ALA A 220 2.16 -9.49 22.69
N ILE A 221 2.76 -8.48 22.08
CA ILE A 221 4.00 -7.82 22.51
C ILE A 221 3.67 -6.33 22.65
N ASP A 222 4.40 -5.64 23.52
CA ASP A 222 4.30 -4.19 23.62
C ASP A 222 4.64 -3.52 22.27
N TYR A 223 3.88 -2.48 21.93
CA TYR A 223 4.03 -1.79 20.65
C TYR A 223 5.44 -1.21 20.45
N GLU A 224 6.05 -0.70 21.53
CA GLU A 224 7.41 -0.12 21.46
C GLU A 224 8.49 -1.19 21.30
N ASP A 225 8.20 -2.43 21.64
CA ASP A 225 9.17 -3.53 21.66
C ASP A 225 9.08 -4.45 20.43
N ILE A 226 7.97 -4.44 19.69
CA ILE A 226 7.71 -5.40 18.60
C ILE A 226 8.79 -5.39 17.53
N LEU A 227 9.33 -4.21 17.17
CA LEU A 227 10.38 -4.08 16.16
C LEU A 227 11.71 -4.75 16.59
N TYR A 228 11.93 -4.88 17.88
CA TYR A 228 13.21 -5.31 18.44
C TYR A 228 13.19 -6.73 18.97
N GLN A 229 12.09 -7.45 18.74
CA GLN A 229 12.00 -8.87 19.07
C GLN A 229 12.97 -9.69 18.20
N LYS A 230 13.53 -10.76 18.81
CA LYS A 230 14.32 -11.72 18.05
C LYS A 230 13.36 -12.63 17.27
N VAL A 231 13.27 -12.41 15.97
CA VAL A 231 12.33 -13.11 15.08
C VAL A 231 13.00 -13.46 13.75
N ASP A 232 12.48 -14.44 13.05
CA ASP A 232 12.94 -14.77 11.69
C ASP A 232 12.48 -13.72 10.69
N VAL A 233 11.23 -13.24 10.82
CA VAL A 233 10.64 -12.23 9.94
C VAL A 233 9.96 -11.13 10.75
N LEU A 234 10.29 -9.88 10.44
CA LEU A 234 9.55 -8.70 10.86
C LEU A 234 8.61 -8.28 9.71
N SER A 235 7.32 -8.17 9.99
CA SER A 235 6.29 -7.77 9.02
C SER A 235 5.60 -6.47 9.45
N PRO A 236 6.14 -5.29 9.07
CA PRO A 236 5.48 -4.02 9.31
C PRO A 236 4.19 -3.91 8.50
N CYS A 237 3.04 -3.70 9.17
CA CYS A 237 1.71 -3.54 8.57
C CYS A 237 0.97 -2.30 9.09
N ALA A 238 1.66 -1.38 9.76
CA ALA A 238 1.11 -0.14 10.31
C ALA A 238 1.60 1.10 9.53
N LEU A 239 2.44 1.92 10.16
CA LEU A 239 2.93 3.17 9.58
C LEU A 239 4.25 2.99 8.84
N GLY A 240 4.56 3.93 7.94
CA GLY A 240 5.84 4.03 7.25
C GLY A 240 6.95 4.67 8.09
N SER A 241 8.13 4.81 7.48
CA SER A 241 9.33 5.47 8.04
C SER A 241 9.85 4.88 9.36
N ILE A 242 9.45 3.63 9.66
CA ILE A 242 9.89 2.93 10.88
C ILE A 242 11.30 2.32 10.76
N LEU A 243 11.75 2.13 9.54
CA LEU A 243 13.09 1.63 9.23
C LEU A 243 14.00 2.83 8.95
N ASN A 244 14.78 3.23 9.95
CA ASN A 244 15.59 4.44 9.92
C ASN A 244 16.91 4.23 10.68
N LYS A 245 17.74 5.28 10.72
CA LYS A 245 19.06 5.24 11.36
C LYS A 245 19.03 4.90 12.85
N GLN A 246 17.90 5.13 13.54
CA GLN A 246 17.74 4.83 14.96
C GLN A 246 17.24 3.39 15.19
N SER A 247 16.29 2.93 14.41
CA SER A 247 15.67 1.62 14.58
C SER A 247 16.52 0.48 14.00
N ILE A 248 17.06 0.66 12.80
CA ILE A 248 17.80 -0.38 12.08
C ILE A 248 18.93 -1.01 12.91
N PRO A 249 19.78 -0.26 13.64
CA PRO A 249 20.85 -0.86 14.46
C PRO A 249 20.36 -1.81 15.55
N ARG A 250 19.11 -1.64 16.01
CA ARG A 250 18.49 -2.41 17.10
C ARG A 250 17.70 -3.64 16.65
N LEU A 251 17.40 -3.75 15.36
CA LEU A 251 16.64 -4.88 14.81
C LEU A 251 17.35 -6.22 15.07
N LYS A 252 16.56 -7.25 15.35
CA LYS A 252 17.03 -8.62 15.61
C LYS A 252 16.29 -9.63 14.71
N THR A 253 16.13 -9.28 13.44
CA THR A 253 15.49 -10.09 12.42
C THR A 253 16.43 -10.33 11.26
N GLU A 254 16.23 -11.41 10.52
CA GLU A 254 16.95 -11.67 9.28
C GLU A 254 16.22 -11.19 8.03
N ILE A 255 14.89 -11.03 8.13
CA ILE A 255 14.01 -10.67 7.02
C ILE A 255 13.03 -9.58 7.45
N ILE A 256 12.84 -8.57 6.59
CA ILE A 256 11.75 -7.61 6.70
C ILE A 256 10.86 -7.78 5.47
N ALA A 257 9.59 -8.13 5.71
CA ALA A 257 8.60 -8.41 4.67
C ALA A 257 7.19 -8.09 5.16
N GLY A 258 6.69 -6.88 4.88
CA GLY A 258 5.42 -6.38 5.41
C GLY A 258 4.68 -5.45 4.47
N GLY A 259 3.43 -5.14 4.84
CA GLY A 259 2.48 -4.42 3.99
C GLY A 259 2.46 -2.91 4.15
N ALA A 260 3.16 -2.34 5.13
CA ALA A 260 3.21 -0.89 5.31
C ALA A 260 3.85 -0.21 4.09
N ASN A 261 3.31 0.93 3.69
CA ASN A 261 3.90 1.75 2.64
C ASN A 261 5.07 2.58 3.20
N ASN A 262 6.06 2.88 2.35
CA ASN A 262 7.19 3.76 2.70
C ASN A 262 7.86 3.33 4.01
N GLN A 263 8.18 2.05 4.16
CA GLN A 263 8.78 1.50 5.39
C GLN A 263 10.14 2.12 5.68
N LEU A 264 10.95 2.38 4.64
CA LEU A 264 12.22 3.10 4.75
C LEU A 264 11.95 4.60 4.91
N GLU A 265 12.67 5.26 5.82
CA GLU A 265 12.63 6.72 5.96
C GLU A 265 13.37 7.39 4.79
N SER A 266 14.45 6.77 4.30
CA SER A 266 15.26 7.21 3.17
C SER A 266 15.87 6.04 2.39
N ASP A 267 16.35 6.29 1.17
CA ASP A 267 17.05 5.28 0.35
C ASP A 267 18.32 4.75 1.05
N GLN A 268 18.96 5.56 1.89
CA GLN A 268 20.13 5.14 2.66
C GLN A 268 19.81 4.04 3.69
N ASP A 269 18.56 3.96 4.12
CA ASP A 269 18.15 2.95 5.10
C ASP A 269 18.09 1.56 4.46
N GLY A 270 17.78 1.47 3.16
CA GLY A 270 17.94 0.25 2.40
C GLY A 270 19.38 -0.26 2.39
N ARG A 271 20.37 0.63 2.22
CA ARG A 271 21.79 0.29 2.31
C ARG A 271 22.18 -0.16 3.72
N ARG A 272 21.69 0.51 4.76
CA ARG A 272 21.95 0.11 6.16
C ARG A 272 21.43 -1.31 6.46
N LEU A 273 20.25 -1.66 5.97
CA LEU A 273 19.71 -3.03 6.10
C LEU A 273 20.61 -4.04 5.38
N PHE A 274 21.02 -3.72 4.17
CA PHE A 274 21.92 -4.57 3.39
C PHE A 274 23.26 -4.79 4.09
N GLU A 275 23.90 -3.76 4.60
CA GLU A 275 25.18 -3.83 5.37
C GLU A 275 25.04 -4.69 6.62
N ARG A 276 23.85 -4.73 7.23
CA ARG A 276 23.53 -5.63 8.35
C ARG A 276 23.16 -7.05 7.91
N GLY A 277 23.13 -7.34 6.62
CA GLY A 277 22.71 -8.63 6.09
C GLY A 277 21.24 -8.94 6.28
N ILE A 278 20.38 -7.95 6.55
CA ILE A 278 18.93 -8.10 6.67
C ILE A 278 18.32 -8.04 5.26
N LEU A 279 17.58 -9.09 4.88
CA LEU A 279 16.86 -9.10 3.62
C LEU A 279 15.61 -8.22 3.72
N TYR A 280 15.50 -7.22 2.85
CA TYR A 280 14.33 -6.36 2.76
C TYR A 280 13.51 -6.68 1.50
N ALA A 281 12.25 -7.04 1.67
CA ALA A 281 11.30 -7.14 0.56
C ALA A 281 10.71 -5.75 0.30
N PRO A 282 10.96 -5.13 -0.88
CA PRO A 282 10.48 -3.79 -1.17
C PRO A 282 8.96 -3.69 -1.00
N ASP A 283 8.52 -2.71 -0.22
CA ASP A 283 7.13 -2.53 0.17
C ASP A 283 6.19 -2.36 -1.05
N TYR A 284 6.60 -1.55 -2.03
CA TYR A 284 5.83 -1.31 -3.26
C TYR A 284 5.69 -2.56 -4.15
N VAL A 285 6.44 -3.63 -3.87
CA VAL A 285 6.30 -4.94 -4.54
C VAL A 285 5.43 -5.87 -3.71
N ILE A 286 5.80 -6.08 -2.43
CA ILE A 286 5.15 -7.09 -1.59
C ILE A 286 3.70 -6.75 -1.27
N ASN A 287 3.35 -5.46 -1.15
CA ASN A 287 1.99 -5.00 -0.87
C ASN A 287 1.15 -4.75 -2.13
N GLY A 288 1.62 -5.19 -3.30
CA GLY A 288 0.96 -4.99 -4.59
C GLY A 288 -0.38 -5.71 -4.78
N GLY A 289 -0.79 -6.58 -3.83
CA GLY A 289 -2.02 -7.36 -3.96
C GLY A 289 -3.28 -6.51 -4.08
N GLY A 290 -3.34 -5.38 -3.36
CA GLY A 290 -4.46 -4.44 -3.43
C GLY A 290 -4.61 -3.80 -4.79
N ILE A 291 -3.54 -3.30 -5.40
CA ILE A 291 -3.62 -2.66 -6.72
C ILE A 291 -3.89 -3.68 -7.84
N ILE A 292 -3.49 -4.94 -7.67
CA ILE A 292 -3.85 -6.02 -8.60
C ILE A 292 -5.36 -6.27 -8.55
N ASN A 293 -5.99 -6.23 -7.37
CA ASN A 293 -7.44 -6.35 -7.21
C ASN A 293 -8.16 -5.15 -7.84
N VAL A 294 -7.68 -3.93 -7.62
CA VAL A 294 -8.19 -2.69 -8.21
C VAL A 294 -8.14 -2.73 -9.74
N ALA A 295 -7.05 -3.25 -10.32
CA ALA A 295 -6.91 -3.39 -11.77
C ALA A 295 -7.95 -4.37 -12.34
N ALA A 296 -8.13 -5.51 -11.68
CA ALA A 296 -9.12 -6.51 -12.09
C ALA A 296 -10.55 -5.97 -12.00
N GLU A 297 -10.87 -5.21 -10.95
CA GLU A 297 -12.16 -4.51 -10.81
C GLU A 297 -12.38 -3.53 -11.95
N TYR A 298 -11.40 -2.67 -12.25
CA TYR A 298 -11.54 -1.65 -13.27
C TYR A 298 -11.75 -2.22 -14.68
N TYR A 299 -10.99 -3.26 -15.04
CA TYR A 299 -11.07 -3.88 -16.34
C TYR A 299 -12.23 -4.88 -16.46
N GLY A 300 -12.74 -5.38 -15.33
CA GLY A 300 -13.78 -6.44 -15.32
C GLY A 300 -13.31 -7.74 -15.96
N ASP A 301 -11.98 -8.01 -15.93
CA ASP A 301 -11.33 -9.10 -16.68
C ASP A 301 -10.95 -10.31 -15.83
N ALA A 302 -11.26 -10.29 -14.54
CA ALA A 302 -10.86 -11.36 -13.63
C ALA A 302 -11.83 -11.53 -12.46
N ASP A 303 -12.09 -12.79 -12.12
CA ASP A 303 -12.74 -13.19 -10.88
C ASP A 303 -11.74 -13.26 -9.70
N ASP A 304 -12.24 -13.54 -8.50
CA ASP A 304 -11.43 -13.64 -7.29
C ASP A 304 -10.29 -14.67 -7.41
N ASP A 305 -10.52 -15.82 -8.04
CA ASP A 305 -9.51 -16.88 -8.17
C ASP A 305 -8.38 -16.47 -9.12
N GLN A 306 -8.73 -15.78 -10.19
CA GLN A 306 -7.77 -15.22 -11.15
C GLN A 306 -6.95 -14.10 -10.49
N VAL A 307 -7.59 -13.24 -9.68
CA VAL A 307 -6.89 -12.23 -8.87
C VAL A 307 -5.90 -12.87 -7.90
N ILE A 308 -6.30 -13.92 -7.18
CA ILE A 308 -5.40 -14.66 -6.27
C ILE A 308 -4.19 -15.25 -7.01
N LYS A 309 -4.36 -15.75 -8.23
CA LYS A 309 -3.25 -16.24 -9.06
C LYS A 309 -2.31 -15.09 -9.45
N LYS A 310 -2.86 -13.96 -9.91
CA LYS A 310 -2.07 -12.75 -10.24
C LYS A 310 -1.30 -12.23 -9.01
N VAL A 311 -1.94 -12.19 -7.84
CA VAL A 311 -1.30 -11.78 -6.57
C VAL A 311 -0.22 -12.76 -6.14
N SER A 312 -0.43 -14.06 -6.32
CA SER A 312 0.58 -15.09 -5.97
C SER A 312 1.89 -14.95 -6.76
N ALA A 313 1.88 -14.27 -7.91
CA ALA A 313 3.08 -13.94 -8.68
C ALA A 313 4.02 -12.94 -7.97
N ILE A 314 3.59 -12.31 -6.87
CA ILE A 314 4.44 -11.45 -6.03
C ILE A 314 5.64 -12.25 -5.49
N GLY A 315 5.44 -13.49 -5.05
CA GLY A 315 6.53 -14.34 -4.55
C GLY A 315 7.64 -14.58 -5.59
N PRO A 316 7.34 -15.15 -6.76
CA PRO A 316 8.31 -15.29 -7.86
C PRO A 316 8.98 -13.98 -8.26
N ARG A 317 8.25 -12.87 -8.31
CA ARG A 317 8.78 -11.54 -8.64
C ARG A 317 9.81 -11.07 -7.62
N LEU A 318 9.50 -11.17 -6.33
CA LEU A 318 10.44 -10.85 -5.25
C LEU A 318 11.68 -11.73 -5.30
N ASN A 319 11.53 -13.04 -5.56
CA ASN A 319 12.68 -13.93 -5.71
C ASN A 319 13.62 -13.50 -6.84
N ASN A 320 13.08 -13.01 -7.96
CA ASN A 320 13.90 -12.47 -9.05
C ASN A 320 14.63 -11.17 -8.62
N ILE A 321 13.95 -10.29 -7.88
CA ILE A 321 14.56 -9.07 -7.32
C ILE A 321 15.71 -9.43 -6.37
N PHE A 322 15.51 -10.37 -5.47
CA PHE A 322 16.54 -10.80 -4.52
C PHE A 322 17.77 -11.38 -5.24
N LYS A 323 17.56 -12.22 -6.25
CA LYS A 323 18.65 -12.79 -7.07
C LYS A 323 19.43 -11.71 -7.82
N GLU A 324 18.70 -10.73 -8.40
CA GLU A 324 19.34 -9.64 -9.12
C GLU A 324 20.12 -8.71 -8.17
N ALA A 325 19.56 -8.39 -7.01
CA ALA A 325 20.25 -7.64 -5.98
C ALA A 325 21.52 -8.36 -5.47
N GLU A 326 21.48 -9.69 -5.38
CA GLU A 326 22.65 -10.50 -5.03
C GLU A 326 23.72 -10.50 -6.13
N ARG A 327 23.30 -10.52 -7.40
CA ARG A 327 24.22 -10.47 -8.57
C ARG A 327 24.95 -9.13 -8.70
N LEU A 328 24.33 -8.03 -8.24
CA LEU A 328 24.84 -6.66 -8.32
C LEU A 328 25.73 -6.26 -7.12
N LYS A 329 25.98 -7.17 -6.19
CA LYS A 329 26.97 -7.01 -5.12
C LYS A 329 28.37 -6.99 -5.70
#